data_7fd1e8ea8281a0c470b2bbad0d4b8d64
#
_entry.id   7fd1e8ea8281a0c470b2bbad0d4b8d64
#
_cell.length_a   1.000
_cell.length_b   1.000
_cell.length_c   1.000
_cell.angle_alpha   90.00
_cell.angle_beta   90.00
_cell.angle_gamma   90.00
#
_symmetry.space_group_name_H-M   'P 1'
#
loop_
_entity.id
_entity.type
_entity.pdbx_description
1 polymer ?
#
loop_
_entity_poly.entity_id
_entity_poly.type
_entity_poly.pdbx_seq_one_letter_code
_entity_poly.pdbx_strand_id
1 'polypeptide(L)'
;MDNKKDRIIGIYKIENKYNHKVYIGQSQNIKSRCKTHMKDLKSNTHCNKGLQDDFLKYGFGGFTFDVLESCKRSELFDDLGKQEYHWDIILLCREYYYMNYYSKTHQLYNIDETLKKELLTEKYIKKRFNDIRRNQHEQSQNFVDFIKQYPMLVQDNKLTLSEMFIKVFGDNQQKYIDYGKTCNFSAFYKQLINKKIIPSTLTKSDILNVLIKLNILYYGQHNRIQPYNKYIDEGYFALNKPHYIDGKLLYYRLSITQKGIKFLIKLLQDSYNI
;
A
#
# COMPACT_ATOMS: atom_id res chain seq x y z
N MET A 1 -14.48 -18.92 -1.14
CA MET A 1 -13.82 -17.65 -1.56
C MET A 1 -13.25 -17.00 -0.31
N ASP A 2 -11.94 -16.79 -0.24
CA ASP A 2 -11.28 -16.16 0.91
C ASP A 2 -11.71 -14.69 0.96
N ASN A 3 -12.50 -14.32 1.95
CA ASN A 3 -12.96 -12.95 2.12
C ASN A 3 -11.72 -12.06 2.35
N LYS A 4 -11.45 -11.13 1.45
CA LYS A 4 -10.26 -10.24 1.54
C LYS A 4 -10.15 -9.52 2.88
N LYS A 5 -11.28 -9.32 3.60
CA LYS A 5 -11.36 -8.65 4.90
C LYS A 5 -10.77 -9.46 6.04
N ASP A 6 -10.72 -10.80 5.96
CA ASP A 6 -10.28 -11.68 7.04
C ASP A 6 -8.80 -12.09 6.92
N ARG A 7 -8.05 -11.48 5.99
CA ARG A 7 -6.63 -11.78 5.82
C ARG A 7 -5.82 -11.25 6.99
N ILE A 8 -4.92 -12.09 7.50
CA ILE A 8 -3.95 -11.72 8.52
C ILE A 8 -2.68 -11.27 7.81
N ILE A 9 -2.31 -10.01 8.04
CA ILE A 9 -1.07 -9.39 7.56
C ILE A 9 -0.03 -9.52 8.67
N GLY A 10 1.22 -9.77 8.36
CA GLY A 10 2.26 -9.76 9.40
C GLY A 10 3.55 -10.46 9.04
N ILE A 11 4.32 -10.71 10.11
CA ILE A 11 5.63 -11.35 10.09
C ILE A 11 5.51 -12.72 10.74
N TYR A 12 6.19 -13.69 10.16
CA TYR A 12 6.20 -15.07 10.67
C TYR A 12 7.62 -15.63 10.67
N LYS A 13 7.83 -16.69 11.45
CA LYS A 13 9.02 -17.52 11.41
C LYS A 13 8.67 -18.96 11.07
N ILE A 14 9.62 -19.65 10.42
CA ILE A 14 9.66 -21.09 10.30
C ILE A 14 10.93 -21.53 11.03
N GLU A 15 10.79 -22.34 12.06
CA GLU A 15 11.92 -22.80 12.89
C GLU A 15 12.10 -24.32 12.75
N ASN A 16 13.33 -24.73 12.54
CA ASN A 16 13.73 -26.11 12.60
C ASN A 16 13.99 -26.51 14.07
N LYS A 17 13.22 -27.45 14.58
CA LYS A 17 13.29 -27.92 15.97
C LYS A 17 14.60 -28.61 16.35
N TYR A 18 15.36 -29.12 15.37
CA TYR A 18 16.57 -29.91 15.59
C TYR A 18 17.84 -29.05 15.61
N ASN A 19 17.94 -28.09 14.70
CA ASN A 19 19.12 -27.24 14.60
C ASN A 19 18.88 -25.77 14.92
N HIS A 20 17.65 -25.42 15.28
CA HIS A 20 17.21 -24.06 15.65
C HIS A 20 17.49 -22.99 14.59
N LYS A 21 17.68 -23.38 13.33
CA LYS A 21 17.72 -22.44 12.23
C LYS A 21 16.33 -21.85 11.98
N VAL A 22 16.29 -20.57 11.67
CA VAL A 22 15.04 -19.81 11.53
C VAL A 22 14.96 -19.15 10.15
N TYR A 23 13.81 -19.27 9.52
CA TYR A 23 13.43 -18.47 8.37
C TYR A 23 12.45 -17.39 8.81
N ILE A 24 12.73 -16.13 8.54
CA ILE A 24 11.83 -14.99 8.78
C ILE A 24 11.18 -14.60 7.47
N GLY A 25 9.88 -14.38 7.49
CA GLY A 25 9.14 -13.95 6.30
C GLY A 25 8.01 -13.00 6.63
N GLN A 26 7.53 -12.33 5.62
CA GLN A 26 6.41 -11.41 5.71
C GLN A 26 5.30 -11.77 4.70
N SER A 27 4.07 -11.40 5.00
CA SER A 27 2.96 -11.59 4.08
C SER A 27 1.77 -10.70 4.38
N GLN A 28 1.09 -10.24 3.34
CA GLN A 28 -0.24 -9.64 3.44
C GLN A 28 -1.36 -10.71 3.58
N ASN A 29 -1.01 -12.01 3.59
CA ASN A 29 -1.89 -13.13 3.90
C ASN A 29 -1.08 -14.30 4.42
N ILE A 30 -0.79 -14.32 5.73
CA ILE A 30 0.06 -15.33 6.38
C ILE A 30 -0.48 -16.74 6.13
N LYS A 31 -1.80 -16.95 6.23
CA LYS A 31 -2.42 -18.27 6.02
C LYS A 31 -2.15 -18.83 4.62
N SER A 32 -2.29 -17.99 3.60
CA SER A 32 -2.00 -18.38 2.22
C SER A 32 -0.51 -18.63 2.03
N ARG A 33 0.35 -17.79 2.59
CA ARG A 33 1.80 -17.90 2.49
C ARG A 33 2.32 -19.17 3.16
N CYS A 34 1.79 -19.53 4.32
CA CYS A 34 2.11 -20.80 4.98
C CYS A 34 1.79 -22.01 4.08
N LYS A 35 0.59 -22.03 3.47
CA LYS A 35 0.22 -23.09 2.54
C LYS A 35 1.17 -23.18 1.34
N THR A 36 1.62 -22.04 0.82
CA THR A 36 2.59 -21.98 -0.29
C THR A 36 3.92 -22.58 0.14
N HIS A 37 4.49 -22.16 1.29
CA HIS A 37 5.72 -22.76 1.82
C HIS A 37 5.61 -24.29 1.94
N MET A 38 4.52 -24.77 2.53
CA MET A 38 4.31 -26.20 2.72
C MET A 38 4.18 -26.95 1.40
N LYS A 39 3.51 -26.38 0.42
CA LYS A 39 3.41 -26.95 -0.92
C LYS A 39 4.78 -27.05 -1.57
N ASP A 40 5.53 -25.94 -1.58
CA ASP A 40 6.83 -25.86 -2.25
C ASP A 40 7.87 -26.80 -1.61
N LEU A 41 7.90 -26.86 -0.25
CA LEU A 41 8.77 -27.79 0.49
C LEU A 41 8.45 -29.26 0.18
N LYS A 42 7.16 -29.64 0.16
CA LYS A 42 6.73 -30.99 -0.17
C LYS A 42 7.04 -31.37 -1.62
N SER A 43 6.97 -30.42 -2.54
CA SER A 43 7.24 -30.61 -3.97
C SER A 43 8.74 -30.48 -4.31
N ASN A 44 9.61 -30.25 -3.34
CA ASN A 44 11.05 -30.01 -3.53
C ASN A 44 11.34 -28.84 -4.49
N THR A 45 10.54 -27.78 -4.39
CA THR A 45 10.61 -26.59 -5.26
C THR A 45 10.78 -25.28 -4.49
N HIS A 46 11.08 -25.37 -3.19
CA HIS A 46 11.21 -24.18 -2.37
C HIS A 46 12.44 -23.36 -2.75
N CYS A 47 12.26 -22.05 -2.93
CA CYS A 47 13.32 -21.14 -3.38
C CYS A 47 14.51 -21.01 -2.41
N ASN A 48 14.28 -21.22 -1.11
CA ASN A 48 15.36 -21.26 -0.11
C ASN A 48 15.91 -22.68 0.01
N LYS A 49 17.11 -22.90 -0.53
CA LYS A 49 17.74 -24.23 -0.57
C LYS A 49 18.01 -24.78 0.83
N GLY A 50 18.58 -23.99 1.74
CA GLY A 50 18.90 -24.43 3.10
C GLY A 50 17.66 -24.93 3.86
N LEU A 51 16.53 -24.20 3.73
CA LEU A 51 15.27 -24.63 4.30
C LEU A 51 14.73 -25.89 3.62
N GLN A 52 14.90 -26.01 2.30
CA GLN A 52 14.50 -27.19 1.54
C GLN A 52 15.30 -28.44 1.93
N ASP A 53 16.62 -28.30 2.02
CA ASP A 53 17.51 -29.42 2.36
C ASP A 53 17.23 -29.94 3.78
N ASP A 54 17.05 -29.05 4.73
CA ASP A 54 16.69 -29.43 6.08
C ASP A 54 15.26 -30.01 6.15
N PHE A 55 14.33 -29.56 5.32
CA PHE A 55 13.01 -30.17 5.24
C PHE A 55 13.05 -31.61 4.69
N LEU A 56 13.88 -31.89 3.71
CA LEU A 56 14.10 -33.25 3.20
C LEU A 56 14.72 -34.14 4.26
N LYS A 57 15.63 -33.61 5.08
CA LYS A 57 16.32 -34.34 6.15
C LYS A 57 15.43 -34.66 7.35
N TYR A 58 14.66 -33.67 7.83
CA TYR A 58 13.94 -33.76 9.10
C TYR A 58 12.43 -33.96 8.96
N GLY A 59 11.91 -33.83 7.75
CA GLY A 59 10.49 -33.97 7.46
C GLY A 59 9.62 -32.85 8.03
N PHE A 60 8.33 -32.95 7.77
CA PHE A 60 7.35 -31.92 8.20
C PHE A 60 7.31 -31.72 9.72
N GLY A 61 7.38 -32.81 10.50
CA GLY A 61 7.33 -32.76 11.98
C GLY A 61 8.52 -32.01 12.61
N GLY A 62 9.60 -31.80 11.84
CA GLY A 62 10.80 -31.10 12.29
C GLY A 62 10.67 -29.58 12.32
N PHE A 63 9.54 -29.01 11.88
CA PHE A 63 9.39 -27.57 11.76
C PHE A 63 8.19 -27.03 12.53
N THR A 64 8.30 -25.79 13.05
CA THR A 64 7.18 -24.97 13.51
C THR A 64 6.96 -23.79 12.58
N PHE A 65 5.73 -23.29 12.56
CA PHE A 65 5.36 -22.06 11.87
C PHE A 65 4.65 -21.14 12.86
N ASP A 66 5.31 -20.05 13.24
CA ASP A 66 4.83 -19.14 14.27
C ASP A 66 4.64 -17.74 13.72
N VAL A 67 3.56 -17.08 14.11
CA VAL A 67 3.31 -15.68 13.79
C VAL A 67 4.01 -14.83 14.86
N LEU A 68 4.91 -13.95 14.45
CA LEU A 68 5.66 -13.06 15.34
C LEU A 68 4.92 -11.76 15.59
N GLU A 69 4.29 -11.23 14.56
CA GLU A 69 3.56 -9.97 14.61
C GLU A 69 2.47 -9.98 13.54
N SER A 70 1.26 -9.54 13.90
CA SER A 70 0.16 -9.53 12.94
C SER A 70 -0.90 -8.48 13.24
N CYS A 71 -1.65 -8.10 12.20
CA CYS A 71 -2.93 -7.41 12.33
C CYS A 71 -3.95 -8.00 11.34
N LYS A 72 -5.23 -7.83 11.65
CA LYS A 72 -6.27 -8.16 10.69
C LYS A 72 -6.40 -7.04 9.66
N ARG A 73 -6.55 -7.41 8.42
CA ARG A 73 -6.76 -6.44 7.35
C ARG A 73 -8.01 -5.57 7.59
N SER A 74 -9.05 -6.14 8.23
CA SER A 74 -10.28 -5.43 8.59
C SER A 74 -10.11 -4.32 9.63
N GLU A 75 -9.07 -4.36 10.45
CA GLU A 75 -8.84 -3.37 11.51
C GLU A 75 -8.43 -1.98 11.00
N LEU A 76 -8.07 -1.88 9.71
CA LEU A 76 -7.57 -0.64 9.10
C LEU A 76 -8.41 -0.16 7.89
N PHE A 77 -9.50 -0.85 7.54
CA PHE A 77 -9.92 -0.91 6.14
C PHE A 77 -11.27 -0.35 5.80
N ASP A 78 -11.90 0.47 6.58
CA ASP A 78 -13.06 1.13 6.01
C ASP A 78 -12.68 2.23 5.01
N ASP A 79 -11.47 2.82 5.08
CA ASP A 79 -11.03 3.80 4.09
C ASP A 79 -9.53 3.77 3.67
N LEU A 80 -8.64 3.19 4.47
CA LEU A 80 -7.18 3.17 4.25
C LEU A 80 -6.67 2.07 3.34
N GLY A 81 -7.45 1.04 3.16
CA GLY A 81 -7.05 -0.26 2.62
C GLY A 81 -6.80 -0.34 1.15
N LYS A 82 -6.64 0.76 0.45
CA LYS A 82 -6.44 0.73 -1.00
C LYS A 82 -4.99 0.82 -1.45
N GLN A 83 -4.07 0.98 -0.52
CA GLN A 83 -2.64 1.09 -0.86
C GLN A 83 -1.89 -0.14 -0.35
N GLU A 84 -2.04 -1.27 -1.05
CA GLU A 84 -1.36 -2.53 -0.72
C GLU A 84 0.16 -2.38 -0.60
N TYR A 85 0.76 -1.43 -1.31
CA TYR A 85 2.20 -1.18 -1.28
C TYR A 85 2.72 -0.53 0.03
N HIS A 86 1.91 0.23 0.73
CA HIS A 86 2.29 0.78 2.04
C HIS A 86 2.57 -0.34 3.05
N TRP A 87 1.78 -1.41 2.98
CA TRP A 87 2.02 -2.61 3.75
C TRP A 87 3.34 -3.27 3.38
N ASP A 88 3.68 -3.33 2.09
CA ASP A 88 4.93 -3.95 1.66
C ASP A 88 6.16 -3.24 2.25
N ILE A 89 6.11 -1.91 2.40
CA ILE A 89 7.17 -1.14 3.04
C ILE A 89 7.24 -1.42 4.55
N ILE A 90 6.10 -1.35 5.26
CA ILE A 90 6.05 -1.65 6.70
C ILE A 90 6.53 -3.06 6.97
N LEU A 91 5.99 -4.03 6.26
CA LEU A 91 6.34 -5.45 6.42
C LEU A 91 7.80 -5.71 6.09
N LEU A 92 8.37 -5.05 5.07
CA LEU A 92 9.78 -5.16 4.75
C LEU A 92 10.68 -4.65 5.90
N CYS A 93 10.33 -3.51 6.49
CA CYS A 93 11.07 -2.96 7.63
C CYS A 93 10.97 -3.87 8.86
N ARG A 94 9.79 -4.45 9.12
CA ARG A 94 9.58 -5.38 10.24
C ARG A 94 10.25 -6.75 10.00
N GLU A 95 10.24 -7.26 8.76
CA GLU A 95 11.03 -8.44 8.38
C GLU A 95 12.51 -8.21 8.68
N TYR A 96 13.05 -7.04 8.29
CA TYR A 96 14.43 -6.65 8.58
C TYR A 96 14.72 -6.58 10.09
N TYR A 97 13.82 -5.99 10.88
CA TYR A 97 13.93 -5.96 12.33
C TYR A 97 14.06 -7.37 12.92
N TYR A 98 13.15 -8.30 12.56
CA TYR A 98 13.16 -9.65 13.07
C TYR A 98 14.35 -10.47 12.57
N MET A 99 14.80 -10.27 11.34
CA MET A 99 16.03 -10.88 10.85
C MET A 99 17.24 -10.44 11.70
N ASN A 100 17.36 -9.15 12.01
CA ASN A 100 18.43 -8.64 12.87
C ASN A 100 18.30 -9.16 14.32
N TYR A 101 17.08 -9.24 14.84
CA TYR A 101 16.81 -9.76 16.18
C TYR A 101 17.25 -11.23 16.31
N TYR A 102 16.76 -12.09 15.42
CA TYR A 102 17.05 -13.51 15.44
C TYR A 102 18.49 -13.84 15.04
N SER A 103 19.15 -13.07 14.20
CA SER A 103 20.53 -13.29 13.79
C SER A 103 21.54 -13.23 14.94
N LYS A 104 21.17 -12.63 16.06
CA LYS A 104 22.03 -12.54 17.25
C LYS A 104 22.17 -13.89 17.98
N THR A 105 21.15 -14.74 17.89
CA THR A 105 21.05 -15.99 18.66
C THR A 105 20.80 -17.23 17.79
N HIS A 106 20.37 -17.04 16.53
CA HIS A 106 20.01 -18.12 15.63
C HIS A 106 20.72 -17.97 14.29
N GLN A 107 20.91 -19.09 13.62
CA GLN A 107 21.30 -19.11 12.23
C GLN A 107 20.05 -18.90 11.35
N LEU A 108 20.14 -17.99 10.37
CA LEU A 108 18.98 -17.69 9.51
C LEU A 108 19.10 -18.42 8.18
N TYR A 109 18.01 -19.08 7.75
CA TYR A 109 17.88 -19.58 6.38
C TYR A 109 17.82 -18.45 5.33
N ASN A 110 17.40 -17.24 5.72
CA ASN A 110 17.33 -16.07 4.85
C ASN A 110 18.69 -15.59 4.33
N ILE A 111 19.78 -15.98 4.99
CA ILE A 111 21.13 -15.48 4.74
C ILE A 111 22.01 -16.64 4.32
N ASP A 112 22.61 -16.53 3.15
CA ASP A 112 23.60 -17.49 2.68
C ASP A 112 24.86 -17.37 3.54
N GLU A 113 25.35 -18.49 4.07
CA GLU A 113 26.50 -18.55 4.99
C GLU A 113 27.82 -18.09 4.35
N THR A 114 27.88 -18.04 3.01
CA THR A 114 29.08 -17.65 2.27
C THR A 114 29.38 -16.16 2.28
N LEU A 115 28.47 -15.33 2.81
CA LEU A 115 28.55 -13.88 2.73
C LEU A 115 28.45 -13.25 4.12
N LYS A 116 29.28 -12.23 4.43
CA LYS A 116 29.29 -11.51 5.71
C LYS A 116 27.91 -10.96 6.05
N LYS A 117 27.33 -11.48 7.16
CA LYS A 117 25.94 -11.32 7.60
C LYS A 117 25.36 -9.91 7.51
N GLU A 118 26.14 -8.89 7.91
CA GLU A 118 25.62 -7.52 8.06
C GLU A 118 25.44 -6.78 6.72
N LEU A 119 26.36 -6.98 5.77
CA LEU A 119 26.36 -6.28 4.49
C LEU A 119 25.26 -6.78 3.53
N LEU A 120 24.85 -8.05 3.66
CA LEU A 120 23.89 -8.64 2.73
C LEU A 120 22.45 -8.33 3.09
N THR A 121 22.13 -8.40 4.38
CA THR A 121 20.77 -8.11 4.84
C THR A 121 20.41 -6.67 4.48
N GLU A 122 21.32 -5.74 4.75
CA GLU A 122 21.12 -4.32 4.43
C GLU A 122 21.05 -4.08 2.91
N LYS A 123 21.94 -4.68 2.13
CA LYS A 123 21.94 -4.56 0.66
C LYS A 123 20.69 -5.14 0.03
N TYR A 124 20.23 -6.30 0.52
CA TYR A 124 19.00 -6.95 0.06
C TYR A 124 17.76 -6.10 0.38
N ILE A 125 17.66 -5.62 1.61
CA ILE A 125 16.55 -4.78 2.05
C ILE A 125 16.51 -3.45 1.29
N LYS A 126 17.67 -2.78 1.14
CA LYS A 126 17.78 -1.55 0.33
C LYS A 126 17.32 -1.77 -1.11
N LYS A 127 17.72 -2.87 -1.73
CA LYS A 127 17.27 -3.22 -3.09
C LYS A 127 15.76 -3.39 -3.13
N ARG A 128 15.18 -4.22 -2.26
CA ARG A 128 13.73 -4.45 -2.22
C ARG A 128 12.94 -3.18 -1.94
N PHE A 129 13.41 -2.36 -1.01
CA PHE A 129 12.79 -1.07 -0.70
C PHE A 129 12.74 -0.16 -1.94
N ASN A 130 13.87 -0.05 -2.64
CA ASN A 130 13.95 0.74 -3.86
C ASN A 130 13.06 0.17 -4.98
N ASP A 131 12.95 -1.15 -5.10
CA ASP A 131 12.08 -1.80 -6.09
C ASP A 131 10.60 -1.51 -5.80
N ILE A 132 10.18 -1.60 -4.53
CA ILE A 132 8.81 -1.24 -4.10
C ILE A 132 8.52 0.21 -4.45
N ARG A 133 9.41 1.15 -4.12
CA ARG A 133 9.19 2.58 -4.37
C ARG A 133 9.25 2.95 -5.85
N ARG A 134 10.15 2.35 -6.61
CA ARG A 134 10.27 2.57 -8.06
C ARG A 134 9.00 2.17 -8.81
N ASN A 135 8.37 1.09 -8.39
CA ASN A 135 7.10 0.65 -8.95
C ASN A 135 5.93 1.60 -8.66
N GLN A 136 6.09 2.55 -7.74
CA GLN A 136 5.06 3.51 -7.33
C GLN A 136 5.33 4.94 -7.81
N HIS A 137 6.39 5.17 -8.60
CA HIS A 137 6.79 6.51 -9.07
C HIS A 137 6.97 7.56 -7.95
N GLU A 138 7.20 7.12 -6.72
CA GLU A 138 7.50 8.03 -5.62
C GLU A 138 8.94 8.54 -5.69
N GLN A 139 9.15 9.83 -5.38
CA GLN A 139 10.48 10.42 -5.30
C GLN A 139 11.32 9.68 -4.26
N SER A 140 12.55 9.36 -4.64
CA SER A 140 13.41 8.41 -3.95
C SER A 140 13.96 8.93 -2.63
N GLN A 141 13.21 8.78 -1.55
CA GLN A 141 13.83 8.72 -0.23
C GLN A 141 14.55 7.37 -0.15
N ASN A 142 15.84 7.36 0.21
CA ASN A 142 16.55 6.09 0.36
C ASN A 142 16.11 5.37 1.66
N PHE A 143 16.37 4.06 1.74
CA PHE A 143 15.96 3.25 2.89
C PHE A 143 16.52 3.77 4.22
N VAL A 144 17.76 4.25 4.23
CA VAL A 144 18.41 4.75 5.46
C VAL A 144 17.71 5.98 6.00
N ASP A 145 17.35 6.92 5.13
CA ASP A 145 16.65 8.14 5.54
C ASP A 145 15.21 7.82 5.97
N PHE A 146 14.57 6.86 5.30
CA PHE A 146 13.24 6.39 5.68
C PHE A 146 13.21 5.79 7.10
N ILE A 147 14.14 4.89 7.44
CA ILE A 147 14.20 4.30 8.80
C ILE A 147 14.67 5.29 9.87
N LYS A 148 15.47 6.32 9.52
CA LYS A 148 15.79 7.42 10.44
C LYS A 148 14.55 8.24 10.78
N GLN A 149 13.68 8.48 9.82
CA GLN A 149 12.41 9.19 10.03
C GLN A 149 11.41 8.33 10.82
N TYR A 150 11.42 7.01 10.62
CA TYR A 150 10.48 6.07 11.24
C TYR A 150 11.22 4.95 11.98
N PRO A 151 12.01 5.27 13.04
CA PRO A 151 12.86 4.29 13.72
C PRO A 151 12.09 3.15 14.36
N MET A 152 10.82 3.37 14.76
CA MET A 152 9.96 2.34 15.34
C MET A 152 9.74 1.14 14.40
N LEU A 153 9.97 1.28 13.09
CA LEU A 153 9.81 0.18 12.13
C LEU A 153 10.91 -0.88 12.24
N VAL A 154 12.09 -0.49 12.76
CA VAL A 154 13.28 -1.36 12.82
C VAL A 154 13.81 -1.53 14.25
N GLN A 155 13.03 -1.15 15.24
CA GLN A 155 13.37 -1.26 16.66
C GLN A 155 12.33 -2.08 17.41
N ASP A 156 12.71 -2.56 18.59
CA ASP A 156 11.75 -3.10 19.54
C ASP A 156 10.90 -1.98 20.12
N ASN A 157 9.60 -2.15 20.08
CA ASN A 157 8.65 -1.16 20.62
C ASN A 157 7.29 -1.84 20.89
N LYS A 158 6.41 -1.11 21.59
CA LYS A 158 5.09 -1.61 21.96
C LYS A 158 4.01 -1.33 20.91
N LEU A 159 4.36 -0.74 19.78
CA LEU A 159 3.39 -0.39 18.74
C LEU A 159 2.97 -1.64 17.96
N THR A 160 1.70 -1.75 17.69
CA THR A 160 1.15 -2.74 16.78
C THR A 160 1.46 -2.36 15.31
N LEU A 161 1.36 -3.33 14.40
CA LEU A 161 1.49 -3.07 12.96
C LEU A 161 0.53 -1.98 12.46
N SER A 162 -0.68 -1.96 13.01
CA SER A 162 -1.70 -0.95 12.69
C SER A 162 -1.27 0.45 13.11
N GLU A 163 -0.76 0.60 14.32
CA GLU A 163 -0.27 1.88 14.82
C GLU A 163 0.98 2.36 14.07
N MET A 164 1.89 1.45 13.71
CA MET A 164 3.03 1.78 12.86
C MET A 164 2.58 2.28 11.49
N PHE A 165 1.60 1.60 10.89
CA PHE A 165 1.02 2.02 9.61
C PHE A 165 0.43 3.43 9.69
N ILE A 166 -0.36 3.71 10.73
CA ILE A 166 -0.95 5.02 10.97
C ILE A 166 0.15 6.09 11.17
N LYS A 167 1.21 5.79 11.92
CA LYS A 167 2.31 6.75 12.14
C LYS A 167 3.13 7.04 10.88
N VAL A 168 3.29 6.08 9.99
CA VAL A 168 4.07 6.27 8.75
C VAL A 168 3.25 6.94 7.66
N PHE A 169 1.99 6.53 7.52
CA PHE A 169 1.15 6.92 6.40
C PHE A 169 -0.09 7.70 6.84
N GLY A 170 -0.38 7.75 8.14
CA GLY A 170 -1.54 8.43 8.70
C GLY A 170 -1.50 9.94 8.51
N ASP A 171 -0.31 10.56 8.61
CA ASP A 171 -0.15 12.00 8.38
C ASP A 171 -0.28 12.37 6.89
N ASN A 172 0.00 11.42 5.98
CA ASN A 172 -0.42 11.55 4.58
C ASN A 172 -1.93 11.41 4.40
N GLN A 173 -2.66 10.92 5.43
CA GLN A 173 -4.11 10.91 5.47
C GLN A 173 -4.73 12.25 5.83
N GLN A 174 -4.02 13.18 6.44
CA GLN A 174 -4.50 14.56 6.48
C GLN A 174 -4.58 15.19 5.08
N LYS A 175 -3.84 14.65 4.09
CA LYS A 175 -4.11 14.92 2.66
C LYS A 175 -5.22 14.03 2.07
N TYR A 176 -5.53 12.89 2.66
CA TYR A 176 -6.80 12.16 2.48
C TYR A 176 -7.75 12.56 3.62
N ILE A 177 -7.99 13.85 3.74
CA ILE A 177 -9.10 14.38 4.52
C ILE A 177 -10.30 13.47 4.24
N ASP A 178 -11.03 13.11 5.27
CA ASP A 178 -12.38 12.58 5.12
C ASP A 178 -13.18 13.61 4.33
N TYR A 179 -13.10 13.49 3.00
CA TYR A 179 -13.81 14.36 2.08
C TYR A 179 -15.32 14.11 2.17
N GLY A 180 -15.77 13.31 3.15
CA GLY A 180 -17.15 12.90 3.26
C GLY A 180 -17.60 12.16 2.00
N LYS A 181 -18.86 12.20 1.70
CA LYS A 181 -19.40 11.61 0.47
C LYS A 181 -18.86 12.33 -0.76
N THR A 182 -17.87 11.72 -1.44
CA THR A 182 -17.40 12.20 -2.75
C THR A 182 -18.35 11.72 -3.85
N CYS A 183 -18.46 12.46 -4.94
CA CYS A 183 -19.18 12.03 -6.11
C CYS A 183 -18.28 12.07 -7.37
N ASN A 184 -18.54 11.17 -8.33
CA ASN A 184 -17.92 11.27 -9.64
C ASN A 184 -18.55 12.42 -10.45
N PHE A 185 -17.85 12.82 -11.52
CA PHE A 185 -18.29 13.96 -12.33
C PHE A 185 -19.68 13.76 -12.96
N SER A 186 -20.04 12.53 -13.33
CA SER A 186 -21.37 12.25 -13.89
C SER A 186 -22.49 12.40 -12.85
N ALA A 187 -22.23 11.99 -11.61
CA ALA A 187 -23.17 12.21 -10.51
C ALA A 187 -23.28 13.69 -10.14
N PHE A 188 -22.17 14.42 -10.15
CA PHE A 188 -22.17 15.87 -9.97
C PHE A 188 -23.00 16.58 -11.04
N TYR A 189 -22.78 16.28 -12.32
CA TYR A 189 -23.56 16.84 -13.43
C TYR A 189 -25.07 16.58 -13.27
N LYS A 190 -25.48 15.34 -12.90
CA LYS A 190 -26.89 15.02 -12.61
C LYS A 190 -27.46 15.88 -11.48
N GLN A 191 -26.66 16.15 -10.43
CA GLN A 191 -27.10 17.04 -9.33
C GLN A 191 -27.31 18.47 -9.80
N LEU A 192 -26.43 19.00 -10.68
CA LEU A 192 -26.59 20.34 -11.23
C LEU A 192 -27.91 20.48 -11.99
N ILE A 193 -28.26 19.51 -12.83
CA ILE A 193 -29.53 19.50 -13.59
C ILE A 193 -30.73 19.34 -12.66
N ASN A 194 -30.72 18.33 -11.77
CA ASN A 194 -31.83 18.03 -10.88
C ASN A 194 -32.16 19.18 -9.93
N LYS A 195 -31.14 19.92 -9.49
CA LYS A 195 -31.29 21.09 -8.61
C LYS A 195 -31.51 22.39 -9.39
N LYS A 196 -31.65 22.34 -10.72
CA LYS A 196 -31.80 23.48 -11.60
C LYS A 196 -30.71 24.56 -11.41
N ILE A 197 -29.47 24.12 -11.09
CA ILE A 197 -28.32 25.01 -10.90
C ILE A 197 -27.78 25.49 -12.25
N ILE A 198 -27.93 24.68 -13.29
CA ILE A 198 -27.56 24.99 -14.67
C ILE A 198 -28.74 24.67 -15.59
N PRO A 199 -28.86 25.34 -16.74
CA PRO A 199 -29.83 25.02 -17.77
C PRO A 199 -29.70 23.56 -18.25
N SER A 200 -30.82 22.91 -18.50
CA SER A 200 -30.86 21.53 -19.02
C SER A 200 -30.30 21.39 -20.45
N THR A 201 -30.10 22.52 -21.14
CA THR A 201 -29.46 22.58 -22.46
C THR A 201 -27.94 22.39 -22.40
N LEU A 202 -27.31 22.64 -21.26
CA LEU A 202 -25.87 22.44 -21.10
C LEU A 202 -25.54 20.97 -20.92
N THR A 203 -24.63 20.48 -21.74
CA THR A 203 -24.16 19.10 -21.68
C THR A 203 -23.06 18.94 -20.64
N LYS A 204 -22.78 17.70 -20.26
CA LYS A 204 -21.63 17.37 -19.40
C LYS A 204 -20.32 17.85 -20.00
N SER A 205 -20.18 17.79 -21.33
CA SER A 205 -18.99 18.25 -22.05
C SER A 205 -18.81 19.77 -21.96
N ASP A 206 -19.90 20.53 -22.00
CA ASP A 206 -19.85 21.98 -21.85
C ASP A 206 -19.30 22.37 -20.50
N ILE A 207 -19.79 21.71 -19.42
CA ILE A 207 -19.26 21.97 -18.07
C ILE A 207 -17.78 21.59 -17.95
N LEU A 208 -17.37 20.47 -18.53
CA LEU A 208 -15.95 20.08 -18.56
C LEU A 208 -15.08 21.11 -19.28
N ASN A 209 -15.55 21.58 -20.43
CA ASN A 209 -14.84 22.58 -21.24
C ASN A 209 -14.68 23.91 -20.46
N VAL A 210 -15.69 24.33 -19.73
CA VAL A 210 -15.60 25.52 -18.86
C VAL A 210 -14.54 25.31 -17.79
N LEU A 211 -14.55 24.17 -17.10
CA LEU A 211 -13.57 23.89 -16.05
C LEU A 211 -12.14 23.77 -16.57
N ILE A 212 -11.97 23.32 -17.81
CA ILE A 212 -10.67 23.28 -18.49
C ILE A 212 -10.22 24.71 -18.87
N LYS A 213 -11.11 25.53 -19.43
CA LYS A 213 -10.81 26.94 -19.74
C LYS A 213 -10.42 27.74 -18.50
N LEU A 214 -11.01 27.43 -17.36
CA LEU A 214 -10.72 28.06 -16.07
C LEU A 214 -9.46 27.48 -15.37
N ASN A 215 -8.71 26.61 -16.04
CA ASN A 215 -7.53 25.93 -15.49
C ASN A 215 -7.80 25.21 -14.16
N ILE A 216 -8.98 24.61 -14.03
CA ILE A 216 -9.33 23.76 -12.89
C ILE A 216 -9.04 22.31 -13.22
N LEU A 217 -9.37 21.91 -14.45
CA LEU A 217 -9.12 20.59 -15.00
C LEU A 217 -8.21 20.70 -16.24
N TYR A 218 -7.53 19.60 -16.57
CA TYR A 218 -6.75 19.48 -17.79
C TYR A 218 -6.81 18.06 -18.35
N TYR A 219 -6.44 17.87 -19.61
CA TYR A 219 -6.26 16.54 -20.19
C TYR A 219 -4.85 16.02 -19.85
N GLY A 220 -4.76 15.03 -18.97
CA GLY A 220 -3.53 14.33 -18.63
C GLY A 220 -3.21 13.21 -19.62
N GLN A 221 -2.34 12.29 -19.21
CA GLN A 221 -1.98 11.11 -20.01
C GLN A 221 -3.23 10.29 -20.39
N HIS A 222 -3.19 9.67 -21.57
CA HIS A 222 -4.30 8.88 -22.14
C HIS A 222 -5.63 9.66 -22.27
N ASN A 223 -5.53 10.98 -22.49
CA ASN A 223 -6.72 11.84 -22.66
C ASN A 223 -7.68 11.83 -21.46
N ARG A 224 -7.15 11.57 -20.23
CA ARG A 224 -7.94 11.55 -19.00
C ARG A 224 -7.98 12.93 -18.35
N ILE A 225 -9.18 13.32 -17.95
CA ILE A 225 -9.38 14.60 -17.25
C ILE A 225 -8.87 14.48 -15.83
N GLN A 226 -8.01 15.41 -15.45
CA GLN A 226 -7.34 15.52 -14.17
C GLN A 226 -7.49 16.95 -13.61
N PRO A 227 -7.58 17.14 -12.30
CA PRO A 227 -7.51 18.45 -11.69
C PRO A 227 -6.06 18.90 -11.55
N TYR A 228 -5.82 20.21 -11.60
CA TYR A 228 -4.53 20.75 -11.20
C TYR A 228 -4.29 20.51 -9.69
N ASN A 229 -3.04 20.25 -9.33
CA ASN A 229 -2.65 19.87 -7.96
C ASN A 229 -3.15 20.84 -6.89
N LYS A 230 -3.11 22.15 -7.17
CA LYS A 230 -3.62 23.16 -6.23
C LYS A 230 -5.06 22.91 -5.75
N TYR A 231 -5.93 22.39 -6.64
CA TYR A 231 -7.32 22.10 -6.27
C TYR A 231 -7.48 20.75 -5.55
N ILE A 232 -6.52 19.86 -5.67
CA ILE A 232 -6.41 18.64 -4.85
C ILE A 232 -5.93 19.05 -3.46
N ASP A 233 -4.86 19.84 -3.39
CA ASP A 233 -4.26 20.32 -2.13
C ASP A 233 -5.24 21.17 -1.32
N GLU A 234 -6.08 21.95 -1.98
CA GLU A 234 -7.16 22.73 -1.37
C GLU A 234 -8.38 21.86 -0.97
N GLY A 235 -8.38 20.56 -1.33
CA GLY A 235 -9.42 19.62 -0.95
C GLY A 235 -10.72 19.72 -1.74
N TYR A 236 -10.72 20.28 -2.94
CA TYR A 236 -11.89 20.30 -3.81
C TYR A 236 -12.07 19.00 -4.59
N PHE A 237 -10.98 18.32 -4.87
CA PHE A 237 -10.99 17.04 -5.56
C PHE A 237 -10.24 15.97 -4.76
N ALA A 238 -10.67 14.72 -4.91
CA ALA A 238 -9.99 13.56 -4.38
C ALA A 238 -9.64 12.60 -5.53
N LEU A 239 -8.43 12.09 -5.52
CA LEU A 239 -8.00 11.05 -6.45
C LEU A 239 -8.34 9.68 -5.85
N ASN A 240 -9.54 9.19 -6.14
CA ASN A 240 -10.01 7.90 -5.62
C ASN A 240 -9.71 6.76 -6.58
N LYS A 241 -9.36 5.60 -6.02
CA LYS A 241 -9.16 4.31 -6.70
C LYS A 241 -8.21 4.38 -7.91
N PRO A 242 -6.96 3.96 -7.74
CA PRO A 242 -6.08 3.73 -8.85
C PRO A 242 -6.69 2.69 -9.80
N HIS A 243 -6.60 2.94 -11.08
CA HIS A 243 -6.97 1.98 -12.12
C HIS A 243 -5.71 1.39 -12.73
N TYR A 244 -5.61 0.06 -12.68
CA TYR A 244 -4.47 -0.70 -13.20
C TYR A 244 -4.91 -1.50 -14.43
N ILE A 245 -4.02 -1.58 -15.43
CA ILE A 245 -4.09 -2.56 -16.52
C ILE A 245 -2.73 -3.27 -16.55
N ASP A 246 -2.74 -4.59 -16.55
CA ASP A 246 -1.55 -5.45 -16.54
C ASP A 246 -0.55 -5.09 -15.43
N GLY A 247 -1.08 -4.77 -14.24
CA GLY A 247 -0.27 -4.39 -13.07
C GLY A 247 0.34 -3.00 -13.13
N LYS A 248 0.12 -2.21 -14.20
CA LYS A 248 0.58 -0.82 -14.31
C LYS A 248 -0.52 0.15 -13.94
N LEU A 249 -0.19 1.13 -13.08
CA LEU A 249 -1.08 2.23 -12.77
C LEU A 249 -1.33 3.07 -14.03
N LEU A 250 -2.58 3.15 -14.46
CA LEU A 250 -2.97 3.98 -15.61
C LEU A 250 -3.44 5.36 -15.19
N TYR A 251 -4.32 5.43 -14.21
CA TYR A 251 -4.87 6.70 -13.72
C TYR A 251 -5.60 6.53 -12.40
N TYR A 252 -5.82 7.65 -11.71
CA TYR A 252 -6.73 7.72 -10.58
C TYR A 252 -8.11 8.20 -11.04
N ARG A 253 -9.18 7.65 -10.45
CA ARG A 253 -10.52 8.17 -10.68
C ARG A 253 -10.67 9.50 -9.96
N LEU A 254 -11.01 10.52 -10.73
CA LEU A 254 -11.36 11.84 -10.22
C LEU A 254 -12.69 11.77 -9.46
N SER A 255 -12.70 12.27 -8.23
CA SER A 255 -13.89 12.44 -7.42
C SER A 255 -13.97 13.86 -6.89
N ILE A 256 -15.18 14.41 -6.82
CA ILE A 256 -15.45 15.75 -6.30
C ILE A 256 -15.86 15.62 -4.85
N THR A 257 -15.24 16.37 -3.96
CA THR A 257 -15.55 16.40 -2.53
C THR A 257 -16.79 17.26 -2.26
N GLN A 258 -17.34 17.24 -1.05
CA GLN A 258 -18.43 18.13 -0.67
C GLN A 258 -18.00 19.62 -0.74
N LYS A 259 -16.75 19.92 -0.37
CA LYS A 259 -16.15 21.25 -0.53
C LYS A 259 -16.04 21.61 -2.01
N GLY A 260 -15.60 20.66 -2.84
CA GLY A 260 -15.49 20.81 -4.29
C GLY A 260 -16.85 21.05 -4.97
N ILE A 261 -17.90 20.33 -4.54
CA ILE A 261 -19.25 20.55 -5.06
C ILE A 261 -19.70 22.00 -4.83
N LYS A 262 -19.54 22.50 -3.61
CA LYS A 262 -19.90 23.91 -3.27
C LYS A 262 -19.09 24.91 -4.10
N PHE A 263 -17.79 24.69 -4.20
CA PHE A 263 -16.88 25.52 -4.99
C PHE A 263 -17.26 25.56 -6.47
N LEU A 264 -17.48 24.37 -7.07
CA LEU A 264 -17.82 24.29 -8.51
C LEU A 264 -19.20 24.84 -8.81
N ILE A 265 -20.19 24.67 -7.91
CA ILE A 265 -21.52 25.28 -8.08
C ILE A 265 -21.39 26.80 -8.14
N LYS A 266 -20.72 27.42 -7.17
CA LYS A 266 -20.51 28.86 -7.14
C LYS A 266 -19.82 29.36 -8.41
N LEU A 267 -18.74 28.68 -8.80
CA LEU A 267 -17.95 29.04 -9.96
C LEU A 267 -18.75 28.93 -11.27
N LEU A 268 -19.60 27.90 -11.42
CA LEU A 268 -20.44 27.73 -12.58
C LEU A 268 -21.57 28.76 -12.61
N GLN A 269 -22.16 29.11 -11.46
CA GLN A 269 -23.12 30.19 -11.35
C GLN A 269 -22.52 31.54 -11.77
N ASP A 270 -21.33 31.85 -11.27
CA ASP A 270 -20.59 33.06 -11.67
C ASP A 270 -20.24 33.07 -13.17
N SER A 271 -19.92 31.90 -13.74
CA SER A 271 -19.51 31.76 -15.16
C SER A 271 -20.69 31.85 -16.13
N TYR A 272 -21.89 31.50 -15.72
CA TYR A 272 -23.09 31.52 -16.56
C TYR A 272 -24.06 32.64 -16.21
N ASN A 273 -23.70 33.53 -15.26
CA ASN A 273 -24.57 34.62 -14.75
C ASN A 273 -25.96 34.12 -14.29
N ILE A 274 -26.01 32.98 -13.59
CA ILE A 274 -27.24 32.33 -13.12
C ILE A 274 -27.38 32.50 -11.61
#